data_f1eabc78858b6a43ceb0c7479c4d2f1b
#
_entry.id   f1eabc78858b6a43ceb0c7479c4d2f1b
#
_cell.length_a   1.000
_cell.length_b   1.000
_cell.length_c   1.000
_cell.angle_alpha   90.00
_cell.angle_beta   90.00
_cell.angle_gamma   90.00
#
_symmetry.space_group_name_H-M   'P 1'
#
loop_
_entity.id
_entity.type
_entity.pdbx_description
1 polymer ?
#
loop_
_entity_poly.entity_id
_entity_poly.type
_entity_poly.pdbx_seq_one_letter_code
_entity_poly.pdbx_strand_id
1 'polypeptide(L)'
;MFRQAGLFRENQQVGERLMDNMDLEKERGITISAKNCAVRWGEVKINILDTPGHADFGGEVERALMMVDGALLLVDASEGPLPQTRFVLRKALEAGLKIIVVINKIDRGDARPNEVLDEIYELFIDLEATDEQIEFPLVYAIAKEGIAQLELEEKGQDLVPLMEMIVEHLPAPESVSYTHLTLPTSFE
;
A
#
# COMPACT_ATOMS: atom_id res chain seq x y z
N MET A 1 10.58 -0.59 4.35
CA MET A 1 9.89 0.30 5.29
C MET A 1 10.31 0.07 6.74
N PHE A 2 10.03 -1.05 7.39
CA PHE A 2 10.28 -1.27 8.84
C PHE A 2 11.73 -1.07 9.28
N ARG A 3 12.71 -1.57 8.51
CA ARG A 3 14.13 -1.37 8.84
C ARG A 3 14.55 0.09 8.74
N GLN A 4 14.13 0.80 7.71
CA GLN A 4 14.51 2.19 7.46
C GLN A 4 13.75 3.17 8.37
N ALA A 5 12.58 2.78 8.87
CA ALA A 5 11.86 3.52 9.91
C ALA A 5 12.36 3.24 11.33
N GLY A 6 13.48 2.51 11.50
CA GLY A 6 14.12 2.31 12.81
C GLY A 6 13.41 1.36 13.77
N LEU A 7 12.47 0.52 13.28
CA LEU A 7 11.74 -0.43 14.13
C LEU A 7 12.58 -1.62 14.63
N PHE A 8 13.72 -1.87 14.00
CA PHE A 8 14.62 -2.96 14.37
C PHE A 8 16.01 -2.46 14.72
N ARG A 9 16.66 -3.12 15.66
CA ARG A 9 18.08 -2.90 15.97
C ARG A 9 18.93 -3.41 14.80
N GLU A 10 20.07 -2.76 14.53
CA GLU A 10 20.96 -3.08 13.41
C GLU A 10 21.38 -4.57 13.34
N ASN A 11 21.45 -5.27 14.48
CA ASN A 11 21.85 -6.67 14.58
C ASN A 11 20.66 -7.65 14.70
N GLN A 12 19.43 -7.21 14.56
CA GLN A 12 18.27 -8.07 14.70
C GLN A 12 18.02 -8.82 13.39
N GLN A 13 18.08 -10.16 13.43
CA GLN A 13 17.64 -10.99 12.32
C GLN A 13 16.13 -10.89 12.19
N VAL A 14 15.70 -10.31 11.08
CA VAL A 14 14.29 -10.12 10.75
C VAL A 14 13.92 -11.11 9.66
N GLY A 15 12.94 -11.95 9.93
CA GLY A 15 12.42 -12.90 8.93
C GLY A 15 11.87 -12.20 7.68
N GLU A 16 11.87 -12.87 6.54
CA GLU A 16 11.45 -12.29 5.26
C GLU A 16 9.98 -11.89 5.21
N ARG A 17 9.10 -12.49 6.04
CA ARG A 17 7.66 -12.22 6.07
C ARG A 17 7.19 -11.89 7.48
N LEU A 18 7.55 -10.70 7.94
CA LEU A 18 7.30 -10.24 9.32
C LEU A 18 5.84 -10.24 9.72
N MET A 19 4.96 -9.95 8.79
CA MET A 19 3.54 -9.80 9.05
C MET A 19 2.76 -11.11 8.90
N ASP A 20 3.26 -12.06 8.11
CA ASP A 20 2.61 -13.36 7.89
C ASP A 20 2.92 -14.32 9.04
N ASN A 21 2.09 -14.28 10.08
CA ASN A 21 2.31 -15.07 11.32
C ASN A 21 1.53 -16.39 11.35
N MET A 22 0.50 -16.56 10.53
CA MET A 22 -0.30 -17.78 10.48
C MET A 22 0.49 -18.91 9.81
N ASP A 23 0.40 -20.13 10.34
CA ASP A 23 1.11 -21.30 9.78
C ASP A 23 0.73 -21.54 8.32
N LEU A 24 -0.53 -21.35 7.97
CA LEU A 24 -1.04 -21.50 6.62
C LEU A 24 -0.48 -20.43 5.64
N GLU A 25 -0.27 -19.19 6.11
CA GLU A 25 0.38 -18.14 5.33
C GLU A 25 1.83 -18.46 5.04
N LYS A 26 2.54 -19.00 6.05
CA LYS A 26 3.94 -19.43 5.91
C LYS A 26 4.07 -20.62 4.96
N GLU A 27 3.16 -21.59 5.05
CA GLU A 27 3.15 -22.80 4.21
C GLU A 27 2.84 -22.44 2.74
N ARG A 28 1.80 -21.62 2.50
CA ARG A 28 1.37 -21.25 1.15
C ARG A 28 2.14 -20.09 0.56
N GLY A 29 2.83 -19.32 1.40
CA GLY A 29 3.58 -18.15 0.97
C GLY A 29 2.72 -16.98 0.50
N ILE A 30 1.49 -16.85 0.99
CA ILE A 30 0.55 -15.78 0.67
C ILE A 30 -0.06 -15.21 1.95
N THR A 31 -0.37 -13.91 1.95
CA THR A 31 -1.15 -13.27 3.01
C THR A 31 -2.62 -13.69 2.90
N ILE A 32 -3.22 -14.15 3.98
CA ILE A 32 -4.62 -14.60 4.04
C ILE A 32 -5.49 -13.56 4.74
N SER A 33 -5.01 -13.01 5.84
CA SER A 33 -5.72 -12.02 6.65
C SER A 33 -5.04 -10.68 6.62
N ALA A 34 -5.82 -9.60 6.59
CA ALA A 34 -5.30 -8.25 6.69
C ALA A 34 -4.60 -8.03 8.05
N LYS A 35 -3.46 -7.37 8.03
CA LYS A 35 -2.64 -7.11 9.22
C LYS A 35 -2.22 -5.67 9.29
N ASN A 36 -2.28 -5.11 10.48
CA ASN A 36 -1.85 -3.77 10.69
C ASN A 36 -0.49 -3.69 11.40
N CYS A 37 0.25 -2.66 11.08
CA CYS A 37 1.46 -2.26 11.78
C CYS A 37 1.59 -0.75 11.72
N ALA A 38 2.52 -0.18 12.48
CA ALA A 38 2.78 1.24 12.46
C ALA A 38 4.28 1.50 12.37
N VAL A 39 4.64 2.51 11.60
CA VAL A 39 6.00 3.04 11.51
C VAL A 39 5.99 4.52 11.88
N ARG A 40 7.11 5.02 12.37
CA ARG A 40 7.32 6.47 12.54
C ARG A 40 8.25 6.97 11.45
N TRP A 41 7.86 8.08 10.84
CA TRP A 41 8.66 8.79 9.87
C TRP A 41 8.71 10.26 10.28
N GLY A 42 9.83 10.70 10.82
CA GLY A 42 9.90 11.98 11.52
C GLY A 42 8.87 12.07 12.65
N GLU A 43 8.07 13.11 12.65
CA GLU A 43 6.99 13.32 13.63
C GLU A 43 5.68 12.59 13.25
N VAL A 44 5.59 12.03 12.04
CA VAL A 44 4.38 11.37 11.54
C VAL A 44 4.37 9.90 11.92
N LYS A 45 3.23 9.42 12.41
CA LYS A 45 2.96 8.00 12.60
C LYS A 45 2.14 7.50 11.40
N ILE A 46 2.72 6.58 10.64
CA ILE A 46 2.06 5.94 9.50
C ILE A 46 1.56 4.56 9.95
N ASN A 47 0.24 4.36 9.92
CA ASN A 47 -0.36 3.05 10.14
C ASN A 47 -0.47 2.36 8.78
N ILE A 48 0.06 1.16 8.69
CA ILE A 48 0.10 0.37 7.46
C ILE A 48 -0.81 -0.84 7.65
N LEU A 49 -1.77 -1.01 6.76
CA LEU A 49 -2.63 -2.17 6.69
C LEU A 49 -2.23 -3.00 5.47
N ASP A 50 -1.61 -4.15 5.71
CA ASP A 50 -1.24 -5.11 4.67
C ASP A 50 -2.46 -5.97 4.33
N THR A 51 -2.79 -6.09 3.05
CA THR A 51 -3.97 -6.79 2.56
C THR A 51 -3.60 -8.02 1.72
N PRO A 52 -4.43 -9.08 1.76
CA PRO A 52 -4.25 -10.20 0.85
C PRO A 52 -4.31 -9.75 -0.61
N GLY A 53 -3.40 -10.28 -1.45
CA GLY A 53 -3.40 -10.03 -2.89
C GLY A 53 -4.19 -11.07 -3.71
N HIS A 54 -4.72 -12.13 -3.09
CA HIS A 54 -5.41 -13.22 -3.78
C HIS A 54 -6.92 -12.96 -3.90
N ALA A 55 -7.50 -13.29 -5.06
CA ALA A 55 -8.91 -13.04 -5.38
C ALA A 55 -9.91 -13.65 -4.38
N ASP A 56 -9.55 -14.78 -3.76
CA ASP A 56 -10.39 -15.48 -2.79
C ASP A 56 -10.65 -14.67 -1.51
N PHE A 57 -9.83 -13.64 -1.24
CA PHE A 57 -9.90 -12.83 -0.03
C PHE A 57 -10.46 -11.42 -0.26
N GLY A 58 -11.26 -11.22 -1.32
CA GLY A 58 -11.84 -9.91 -1.67
C GLY A 58 -12.59 -9.23 -0.52
N GLY A 59 -13.29 -9.99 0.32
CA GLY A 59 -13.98 -9.46 1.50
C GLY A 59 -13.06 -8.89 2.58
N GLU A 60 -11.83 -9.43 2.73
CA GLU A 60 -10.80 -8.85 3.61
C GLU A 60 -10.30 -7.52 3.06
N VAL A 61 -10.09 -7.45 1.74
CA VAL A 61 -9.65 -6.23 1.06
C VAL A 61 -10.71 -5.12 1.19
N GLU A 62 -11.99 -5.43 0.96
CA GLU A 62 -13.07 -4.43 1.12
C GLU A 62 -13.14 -3.88 2.54
N ARG A 63 -13.03 -4.74 3.55
CA ARG A 63 -13.00 -4.29 4.96
C ARG A 63 -11.78 -3.44 5.27
N ALA A 64 -10.62 -3.80 4.72
CA ALA A 64 -9.39 -3.04 4.89
C ALA A 64 -9.51 -1.63 4.30
N LEU A 65 -10.06 -1.50 3.10
CA LEU A 65 -10.24 -0.22 2.42
C LEU A 65 -11.17 0.75 3.17
N MET A 66 -12.12 0.24 3.97
CA MET A 66 -12.98 1.06 4.83
C MET A 66 -12.28 1.64 6.06
N MET A 67 -11.07 1.20 6.37
CA MET A 67 -10.33 1.58 7.59
C MET A 67 -9.10 2.44 7.31
N VAL A 68 -8.88 2.83 6.06
CA VAL A 68 -7.68 3.55 5.64
C VAL A 68 -8.03 4.89 4.98
N ASP A 69 -7.10 5.83 5.02
CA ASP A 69 -7.25 7.16 4.45
C ASP A 69 -6.65 7.27 3.03
N GLY A 70 -5.90 6.26 2.61
CA GLY A 70 -5.31 6.16 1.28
C GLY A 70 -4.75 4.78 1.00
N ALA A 71 -4.33 4.52 -0.24
CA ALA A 71 -3.85 3.22 -0.67
C ALA A 71 -2.56 3.33 -1.51
N LEU A 72 -1.66 2.36 -1.30
CA LEU A 72 -0.55 2.11 -2.20
C LEU A 72 -0.95 0.99 -3.16
N LEU A 73 -1.07 1.30 -4.44
CA LEU A 73 -1.34 0.31 -5.49
C LEU A 73 0.00 -0.23 -6.01
N LEU A 74 0.35 -1.46 -5.62
CA LEU A 74 1.57 -2.11 -6.07
C LEU A 74 1.31 -2.90 -7.35
N VAL A 75 2.07 -2.60 -8.40
CA VAL A 75 2.01 -3.28 -9.70
C VAL A 75 3.40 -3.81 -10.05
N ASP A 76 3.47 -5.04 -10.55
CA ASP A 76 4.71 -5.65 -11.02
C ASP A 76 5.11 -5.04 -12.37
N ALA A 77 6.37 -4.59 -12.49
CA ALA A 77 6.88 -3.94 -13.70
C ALA A 77 6.94 -4.86 -14.93
N SER A 78 6.85 -6.18 -14.76
CA SER A 78 6.84 -7.14 -15.87
C SER A 78 5.45 -7.66 -16.21
N GLU A 79 4.62 -7.93 -15.17
CA GLU A 79 3.29 -8.53 -15.34
C GLU A 79 2.22 -7.47 -15.65
N GLY A 80 2.38 -6.24 -15.14
CA GLY A 80 1.36 -5.21 -15.21
C GLY A 80 0.18 -5.43 -14.25
N PRO A 81 -0.91 -4.68 -14.43
CA PRO A 81 -2.09 -4.81 -13.58
C PRO A 81 -2.84 -6.11 -13.84
N LEU A 82 -2.93 -6.95 -12.81
CA LEU A 82 -3.66 -8.23 -12.86
C LEU A 82 -5.17 -8.03 -12.59
N PRO A 83 -6.02 -9.04 -12.85
CA PRO A 83 -7.47 -8.96 -12.57
C PRO A 83 -7.79 -8.58 -11.12
N GLN A 84 -7.00 -9.03 -10.14
CA GLN A 84 -7.14 -8.65 -8.74
C GLN A 84 -6.85 -7.17 -8.53
N THR A 85 -5.86 -6.62 -9.23
CA THR A 85 -5.54 -5.18 -9.19
C THR A 85 -6.74 -4.34 -9.63
N ARG A 86 -7.43 -4.78 -10.69
CA ARG A 86 -8.66 -4.12 -11.19
C ARG A 86 -9.77 -4.10 -10.13
N PHE A 87 -9.98 -5.23 -9.45
CA PHE A 87 -11.00 -5.34 -8.39
C PHE A 87 -10.68 -4.39 -7.22
N VAL A 88 -9.45 -4.45 -6.71
CA VAL A 88 -9.01 -3.63 -5.56
C VAL A 88 -9.04 -2.14 -5.91
N LEU A 89 -8.53 -1.76 -7.09
CA LEU A 89 -8.53 -0.39 -7.55
C LEU A 89 -9.94 0.17 -7.66
N ARG A 90 -10.89 -0.58 -8.25
CA ARG A 90 -12.30 -0.17 -8.31
C ARG A 90 -12.84 0.14 -6.93
N LYS A 91 -12.61 -0.74 -5.96
CA LYS A 91 -13.09 -0.55 -4.58
C LYS A 91 -12.45 0.65 -3.88
N ALA A 92 -11.16 0.90 -4.14
CA ALA A 92 -10.47 2.06 -3.61
C ALA A 92 -11.00 3.38 -4.22
N LEU A 93 -11.27 3.40 -5.53
CA LEU A 93 -11.87 4.55 -6.24
C LEU A 93 -13.31 4.82 -5.76
N GLU A 94 -14.13 3.77 -5.61
CA GLU A 94 -15.50 3.85 -5.06
C GLU A 94 -15.50 4.40 -3.63
N ALA A 95 -14.49 4.07 -2.84
CA ALA A 95 -14.31 4.58 -1.47
C ALA A 95 -13.72 6.00 -1.42
N GLY A 96 -13.36 6.60 -2.55
CA GLY A 96 -12.78 7.93 -2.64
C GLY A 96 -11.36 8.04 -2.06
N LEU A 97 -10.64 6.93 -1.96
CA LEU A 97 -9.29 6.92 -1.40
C LEU A 97 -8.30 7.61 -2.34
N LYS A 98 -7.35 8.33 -1.74
CA LYS A 98 -6.15 8.79 -2.47
C LYS A 98 -5.24 7.60 -2.75
N ILE A 99 -4.77 7.50 -4.00
CA ILE A 99 -3.98 6.36 -4.46
C ILE A 99 -2.59 6.85 -4.85
N ILE A 100 -1.57 6.15 -4.36
CA ILE A 100 -0.19 6.28 -4.84
C ILE A 100 0.12 4.98 -5.60
N VAL A 101 0.55 5.09 -6.85
CA VAL A 101 0.94 3.95 -7.66
C VAL A 101 2.41 3.64 -7.44
N VAL A 102 2.72 2.36 -7.20
CA VAL A 102 4.09 1.87 -7.03
C VAL A 102 4.36 0.78 -8.06
N ILE A 103 5.16 1.09 -9.06
CA ILE A 103 5.64 0.09 -10.03
C ILE A 103 6.87 -0.59 -9.43
N ASN A 104 6.69 -1.83 -9.01
CA ASN A 104 7.69 -2.61 -8.28
C ASN A 104 8.42 -3.60 -9.19
N LYS A 105 9.59 -4.06 -8.74
CA LYS A 105 10.46 -5.02 -9.43
C LYS A 105 11.02 -4.49 -10.75
N ILE A 106 11.37 -3.20 -10.81
CA ILE A 106 11.96 -2.56 -11.99
C ILE A 106 13.37 -3.11 -12.32
N ASP A 107 13.98 -3.85 -11.40
CA ASP A 107 15.27 -4.55 -11.56
C ASP A 107 15.19 -5.83 -12.40
N ARG A 108 14.00 -6.32 -12.70
CA ARG A 108 13.84 -7.54 -13.51
C ARG A 108 14.28 -7.32 -14.95
N GLY A 109 14.89 -8.33 -15.54
CA GLY A 109 15.34 -8.27 -16.94
C GLY A 109 14.20 -8.22 -17.97
N ASP A 110 12.97 -8.57 -17.57
CA ASP A 110 11.74 -8.52 -18.35
C ASP A 110 10.83 -7.34 -17.94
N ALA A 111 11.35 -6.41 -17.12
CA ALA A 111 10.60 -5.22 -16.71
C ALA A 111 10.31 -4.29 -17.88
N ARG A 112 9.06 -3.80 -17.97
CA ARG A 112 8.57 -2.85 -18.98
C ARG A 112 7.77 -1.72 -18.31
N PRO A 113 8.39 -0.94 -17.42
CA PRO A 113 7.69 -0.01 -16.55
C PRO A 113 6.88 1.05 -17.29
N ASN A 114 7.33 1.53 -18.44
CA ASN A 114 6.59 2.52 -19.25
C ASN A 114 5.30 1.92 -19.83
N GLU A 115 5.35 0.71 -20.37
CA GLU A 115 4.16 0.03 -20.89
C GLU A 115 3.17 -0.30 -19.75
N VAL A 116 3.71 -0.71 -18.59
CA VAL A 116 2.88 -0.97 -17.40
C VAL A 116 2.22 0.31 -16.90
N LEU A 117 2.90 1.45 -16.98
CA LEU A 117 2.29 2.74 -16.63
C LEU A 117 1.12 3.08 -17.57
N ASP A 118 1.28 2.86 -18.89
CA ASP A 118 0.20 3.05 -19.87
C ASP A 118 -0.99 2.12 -19.54
N GLU A 119 -0.74 0.84 -19.24
CA GLU A 119 -1.77 -0.12 -18.83
C GLU A 119 -2.50 0.31 -17.53
N ILE A 120 -1.80 0.95 -16.61
CA ILE A 120 -2.40 1.49 -15.39
C ILE A 120 -3.31 2.68 -15.72
N TYR A 121 -2.88 3.62 -16.58
CA TYR A 121 -3.74 4.71 -17.03
C TYR A 121 -5.00 4.20 -17.75
N GLU A 122 -4.86 3.22 -18.65
CA GLU A 122 -6.00 2.56 -19.29
C GLU A 122 -6.95 1.93 -18.26
N LEU A 123 -6.39 1.30 -17.22
CA LEU A 123 -7.18 0.71 -16.15
C LEU A 123 -7.98 1.75 -15.35
N PHE A 124 -7.40 2.92 -15.04
CA PHE A 124 -8.11 4.01 -14.37
C PHE A 124 -9.24 4.57 -15.24
N ILE A 125 -8.98 4.77 -16.53
CA ILE A 125 -9.99 5.23 -17.51
C ILE A 125 -11.13 4.21 -17.63
N ASP A 126 -10.82 2.93 -17.74
CA ASP A 126 -11.79 1.82 -17.80
C ASP A 126 -12.68 1.72 -16.55
N LEU A 127 -12.17 2.19 -15.42
CA LEU A 127 -12.89 2.24 -14.15
C LEU A 127 -13.62 3.57 -13.92
N GLU A 128 -13.67 4.43 -14.96
CA GLU A 128 -14.33 5.74 -14.91
C GLU A 128 -13.81 6.64 -13.78
N ALA A 129 -12.48 6.57 -13.52
CA ALA A 129 -11.84 7.42 -12.53
C ALA A 129 -11.97 8.90 -12.91
N THR A 130 -12.10 9.77 -11.91
CA THR A 130 -12.15 11.22 -12.12
C THR A 130 -10.77 11.76 -12.51
N ASP A 131 -10.73 12.98 -13.09
CA ASP A 131 -9.48 13.63 -13.46
C ASP A 131 -8.50 13.73 -12.27
N GLU A 132 -9.02 14.04 -11.06
CA GLU A 132 -8.21 14.07 -9.84
C GLU A 132 -7.64 12.70 -9.44
N GLN A 133 -8.36 11.61 -9.74
CA GLN A 133 -7.92 10.25 -9.44
C GLN A 133 -6.90 9.74 -10.45
N ILE A 134 -6.94 10.23 -11.69
CA ILE A 134 -6.00 9.89 -12.75
C ILE A 134 -4.65 10.60 -12.55
N GLU A 135 -4.64 11.75 -11.88
CA GLU A 135 -3.42 12.47 -11.48
C GLU A 135 -2.77 11.85 -10.23
N PHE A 136 -2.55 10.54 -10.23
CA PHE A 136 -1.95 9.84 -9.10
C PHE A 136 -0.43 10.04 -9.03
N PRO A 137 0.15 10.15 -7.82
CA PRO A 137 1.60 10.09 -7.63
C PRO A 137 2.15 8.72 -7.99
N LEU A 138 3.33 8.71 -8.64
CA LEU A 138 4.00 7.51 -9.12
C LEU A 138 5.36 7.33 -8.45
N VAL A 139 5.65 6.10 -8.04
CA VAL A 139 6.95 5.70 -7.49
C VAL A 139 7.40 4.41 -8.16
N TYR A 140 8.66 4.33 -8.55
CA TYR A 140 9.30 3.12 -9.01
C TYR A 140 10.05 2.46 -7.84
N ALA A 141 10.00 1.14 -7.72
CA ALA A 141 10.57 0.47 -6.57
C ALA A 141 11.27 -0.86 -6.89
N ILE A 142 12.25 -1.18 -6.05
CA ILE A 142 12.83 -2.51 -5.87
C ILE A 142 12.59 -2.88 -4.40
N ALA A 143 11.36 -3.30 -4.09
CA ALA A 143 10.93 -3.50 -2.71
C ALA A 143 11.78 -4.53 -1.96
N LYS A 144 12.33 -5.55 -2.66
CA LYS A 144 13.23 -6.56 -2.11
C LYS A 144 14.51 -5.93 -1.55
N GLU A 145 15.04 -4.92 -2.22
CA GLU A 145 16.24 -4.19 -1.81
C GLU A 145 15.93 -3.01 -0.89
N GLY A 146 14.66 -2.64 -0.77
CA GLY A 146 14.23 -1.48 0.01
C GLY A 146 14.57 -0.16 -0.66
N ILE A 147 14.44 -0.12 -1.99
CA ILE A 147 14.77 1.04 -2.83
C ILE A 147 13.49 1.58 -3.47
N ALA A 148 13.37 2.90 -3.52
CA ALA A 148 12.36 3.64 -4.25
C ALA A 148 12.98 4.84 -4.96
N GLN A 149 12.41 5.23 -6.11
CA GLN A 149 12.85 6.36 -6.91
C GLN A 149 11.66 6.98 -7.65
N LEU A 150 11.76 8.27 -7.96
CA LEU A 150 10.70 9.00 -8.68
C LEU A 150 10.84 8.89 -10.20
N GLU A 151 12.06 8.80 -10.68
CA GLU A 151 12.38 8.68 -12.12
C GLU A 151 13.11 7.36 -12.38
N LEU A 152 12.89 6.76 -13.57
CA LEU A 152 13.50 5.48 -13.94
C LEU A 152 15.02 5.54 -14.09
N GLU A 153 15.55 6.67 -14.54
CA GLU A 153 16.97 6.89 -14.76
C GLU A 153 17.76 7.15 -13.47
N GLU A 154 17.07 7.50 -12.39
CA GLU A 154 17.68 7.71 -11.09
C GLU A 154 18.06 6.38 -10.45
N LYS A 155 19.13 6.40 -9.67
CA LYS A 155 19.47 5.27 -8.81
C LYS A 155 18.98 5.55 -7.42
N GLY A 156 17.84 4.98 -7.08
CA GLY A 156 17.32 4.99 -5.70
C GLY A 156 18.32 4.35 -4.73
N GLN A 157 18.34 4.85 -3.51
CA GLN A 157 19.24 4.36 -2.45
C GLN A 157 18.45 3.73 -1.29
N ASP A 158 17.25 4.21 -1.05
CA ASP A 158 16.40 3.81 0.06
C ASP A 158 14.90 4.01 -0.27
N LEU A 159 14.03 3.92 0.75
CA LEU A 159 12.59 4.15 0.62
C LEU A 159 12.17 5.59 1.00
N VAL A 160 13.10 6.50 1.21
CA VAL A 160 12.79 7.90 1.55
C VAL A 160 11.80 8.51 0.55
N PRO A 161 12.00 8.40 -0.78
CA PRO A 161 11.06 8.98 -1.75
C PRO A 161 9.63 8.47 -1.59
N LEU A 162 9.45 7.17 -1.30
CA LEU A 162 8.13 6.60 -1.04
C LEU A 162 7.53 7.11 0.28
N MET A 163 8.33 7.23 1.34
CA MET A 163 7.84 7.69 2.64
C MET A 163 7.44 9.16 2.59
N GLU A 164 8.20 9.99 1.90
CA GLU A 164 7.88 11.40 1.68
C GLU A 164 6.61 11.55 0.84
N MET A 165 6.47 10.77 -0.24
CA MET A 165 5.27 10.74 -1.07
C MET A 165 4.02 10.38 -0.26
N ILE A 166 4.11 9.40 0.65
CA ILE A 166 3.01 9.02 1.54
C ILE A 166 2.61 10.20 2.44
N VAL A 167 3.58 10.86 3.07
CA VAL A 167 3.31 11.98 4.00
C VAL A 167 2.75 13.19 3.27
N GLU A 168 3.18 13.45 2.04
CA GLU A 168 2.76 14.61 1.24
C GLU A 168 1.37 14.44 0.63
N HIS A 169 1.05 13.25 0.12
CA HIS A 169 -0.14 13.04 -0.71
C HIS A 169 -1.30 12.36 0.01
N LEU A 170 -1.03 11.57 1.06
CA LEU A 170 -2.13 10.94 1.79
C LEU A 170 -2.63 11.85 2.91
N PRO A 171 -3.96 11.97 3.07
CA PRO A 171 -4.53 12.82 4.11
C PRO A 171 -4.25 12.24 5.49
N ALA A 172 -4.15 13.12 6.48
CA ALA A 172 -4.22 12.71 7.87
C ALA A 172 -5.64 12.24 8.20
N PRO A 173 -5.81 11.26 9.11
CA PRO A 173 -7.14 10.83 9.52
C PRO A 173 -7.93 11.99 10.10
N GLU A 174 -9.21 12.08 9.76
CA GLU A 174 -10.11 13.07 10.34
C GLU A 174 -10.23 12.85 11.85
N SER A 175 -9.94 13.88 12.64
CA SER A 175 -10.14 13.80 14.09
C SER A 175 -11.63 13.84 14.41
N VAL A 176 -12.20 12.71 14.82
CA VAL A 176 -13.56 12.68 15.33
C VAL A 176 -13.55 13.09 16.79
N SER A 177 -14.03 14.28 17.09
CA SER A 177 -14.28 14.71 18.47
C SER A 177 -15.60 14.08 18.94
N TYR A 178 -15.53 13.03 19.74
CA TYR A 178 -16.69 12.49 20.43
C TYR A 178 -17.07 13.42 21.59
N THR A 179 -18.01 14.33 21.37
CA THR A 179 -18.51 15.23 22.40
C THR A 179 -19.50 14.55 23.37
N HIS A 180 -19.97 13.33 23.06
CA HIS A 180 -20.90 12.55 23.91
C HIS A 180 -20.57 11.06 23.88
N LEU A 181 -19.74 10.62 24.81
CA LEU A 181 -19.75 9.23 25.30
C LEU A 181 -20.82 9.13 26.39
N THR A 182 -22.04 8.75 26.01
CA THR A 182 -23.00 8.26 27.02
C THR A 182 -22.56 6.86 27.38
N LEU A 183 -21.98 6.70 28.58
CA LEU A 183 -21.86 5.38 29.19
C LEU A 183 -23.25 4.81 29.33
N PRO A 184 -23.50 3.52 29.00
CA PRO A 184 -24.76 2.90 29.30
C PRO A 184 -24.97 2.97 30.80
N THR A 185 -26.02 3.65 31.21
CA THR A 185 -26.46 3.66 32.60
C THR A 185 -26.71 2.20 33.03
N SER A 186 -25.99 1.79 34.06
CA SER A 186 -26.19 0.48 34.70
C SER A 186 -27.67 0.20 34.91
N PHE A 187 -28.12 -0.95 34.43
CA PHE A 187 -29.40 -1.49 34.81
C PHE A 187 -29.38 -1.78 36.33
N GLU A 188 -30.23 -1.10 37.08
CA GLU A 188 -30.65 -1.56 38.39
C GLU A 188 -31.58 -2.76 38.25
#